data_2d2032e111d47f2b5bba503cdabe57e6
#
_entry.id   2d2032e111d47f2b5bba503cdabe57e6
#
_cell.length_a   1.000
_cell.length_b   1.000
_cell.length_c   1.000
_cell.angle_alpha   90.00
_cell.angle_beta   90.00
_cell.angle_gamma   90.00
#
_symmetry.space_group_name_H-M   'P 1'
#
loop_
_entity.id
_entity.type
_entity.pdbx_description
1 polymer ?
#
loop_
_entity_poly.entity_id
_entity_poly.type
_entity_poly.pdbx_seq_one_letter_code
_entity_poly.pdbx_strand_id
1 'polypeptide(L)'
;EQMTEHSFTADDQEFCRRCGVSRHLSEDDPDIRRLGCRPTWAKSWMDVAQIVSLRSYDRRLRVGTVIVSADNTQVLSVGYNGNFRVGPHQHESLEPGKSGFIHAEVNALVKCNYGFHKPKHMYITHSPCKDCAKLILNADIARLVYGVKYRDSAGIDLLESCGLEVLSFEEADALERQTKLYLN
;
A
#
# COMPACT_ATOMS: atom_id res chain seq x y z
N GLU A 1 8.42 -15.28 11.02
CA GLU A 1 7.11 -14.92 10.42
C GLU A 1 6.03 -15.66 11.20
N GLN A 2 5.36 -14.98 12.11
CA GLN A 2 4.23 -15.55 12.83
C GLN A 2 3.04 -15.57 11.87
N MET A 3 2.64 -16.74 11.43
CA MET A 3 1.34 -16.95 10.80
C MET A 3 0.27 -16.45 11.79
N THR A 4 -0.54 -15.50 11.37
CA THR A 4 -1.64 -14.98 12.18
C THR A 4 -2.71 -16.06 12.29
N GLU A 5 -2.76 -16.78 13.42
CA GLU A 5 -3.78 -17.76 13.71
C GLU A 5 -5.18 -17.12 13.71
N HIS A 6 -6.20 -17.92 13.31
CA HIS A 6 -7.59 -17.48 13.39
C HIS A 6 -7.97 -17.23 14.87
N SER A 7 -8.62 -16.10 15.13
CA SER A 7 -9.05 -15.73 16.48
C SER A 7 -10.49 -16.17 16.74
N PHE A 8 -10.64 -17.32 17.35
CA PHE A 8 -11.93 -17.81 17.89
C PHE A 8 -11.96 -17.54 19.39
N THR A 9 -13.13 -17.18 19.95
CA THR A 9 -13.31 -17.07 21.39
C THR A 9 -13.89 -18.34 21.98
N ALA A 10 -13.74 -18.53 23.30
CA ALA A 10 -14.20 -19.72 24.02
C ALA A 10 -15.72 -19.94 24.01
N ASP A 11 -16.51 -18.92 23.68
CA ASP A 11 -17.96 -18.97 23.62
C ASP A 11 -18.42 -19.18 22.18
N ASP A 12 -18.63 -20.42 21.76
CA ASP A 12 -19.42 -20.92 20.61
C ASP A 12 -19.49 -20.06 19.32
N GLN A 13 -18.47 -19.26 19.00
CA GLN A 13 -18.46 -18.52 17.76
C GLN A 13 -18.06 -19.43 16.60
N GLU A 14 -19.02 -19.69 15.70
CA GLU A 14 -18.79 -20.45 14.46
C GLU A 14 -17.83 -19.77 13.50
N PHE A 15 -17.56 -18.46 13.67
CA PHE A 15 -16.79 -17.65 12.73
C PHE A 15 -15.62 -16.93 13.39
N CYS A 16 -14.50 -16.87 12.68
CA CYS A 16 -13.36 -16.09 13.12
C CYS A 16 -13.69 -14.60 13.17
N ARG A 17 -13.48 -13.93 14.31
CA ARG A 17 -13.73 -12.49 14.50
C ARG A 17 -12.92 -11.60 13.55
N ARG A 18 -11.75 -12.07 13.07
CA ARG A 18 -10.88 -11.28 12.19
C ARG A 18 -11.28 -11.35 10.73
N CYS A 19 -11.79 -12.47 10.23
CA CYS A 19 -12.00 -12.66 8.80
C CYS A 19 -13.36 -13.27 8.42
N GLY A 20 -14.19 -13.62 9.40
CA GLY A 20 -15.50 -14.24 9.15
C GLY A 20 -15.43 -15.69 8.63
N VAL A 21 -14.26 -16.32 8.60
CA VAL A 21 -14.14 -17.73 8.19
C VAL A 21 -14.77 -18.63 9.25
N SER A 22 -15.62 -19.58 8.83
CA SER A 22 -16.22 -20.57 9.72
C SER A 22 -15.14 -21.45 10.39
N ARG A 23 -15.32 -21.78 11.67
CA ARG A 23 -14.43 -22.66 12.42
C ARG A 23 -14.28 -24.01 11.72
N HIS A 24 -15.38 -24.58 11.24
CA HIS A 24 -15.37 -25.86 10.54
C HIS A 24 -14.49 -25.83 9.29
N LEU A 25 -14.58 -24.75 8.49
CA LEU A 25 -13.72 -24.60 7.31
C LEU A 25 -12.26 -24.39 7.68
N SER A 26 -11.98 -23.69 8.79
CA SER A 26 -10.60 -23.43 9.23
C SER A 26 -9.90 -24.65 9.81
N GLU A 27 -10.65 -25.62 10.36
CA GLU A 27 -10.09 -26.83 10.97
C GLU A 27 -9.87 -27.95 9.94
N ASP A 28 -10.73 -28.04 8.94
CA ASP A 28 -10.74 -29.14 7.97
C ASP A 28 -10.08 -28.79 6.63
N ASP A 29 -9.96 -27.52 6.28
CA ASP A 29 -9.37 -27.07 5.03
C ASP A 29 -7.89 -26.67 5.23
N PRO A 30 -6.93 -27.48 4.73
CA PRO A 30 -5.51 -27.18 4.86
C PRO A 30 -5.10 -25.90 4.16
N ASP A 31 -5.81 -25.46 3.10
CA ASP A 31 -5.53 -24.23 2.39
C ASP A 31 -5.96 -23.00 3.20
N ILE A 32 -7.09 -23.09 3.92
CA ILE A 32 -7.55 -22.02 4.82
C ILE A 32 -6.62 -21.89 6.03
N ARG A 33 -6.18 -23.01 6.64
CA ARG A 33 -5.15 -23.00 7.70
C ARG A 33 -3.86 -22.37 7.23
N ARG A 34 -3.42 -22.70 6.02
CA ARG A 34 -2.18 -22.19 5.42
C ARG A 34 -2.24 -20.70 5.08
N LEU A 35 -3.40 -20.19 4.66
CA LEU A 35 -3.59 -18.78 4.29
C LEU A 35 -3.82 -17.88 5.51
N GLY A 36 -4.15 -18.45 6.70
CA GLY A 36 -4.49 -17.67 7.88
C GLY A 36 -5.76 -16.84 7.71
N CYS A 37 -5.92 -15.80 8.51
CA CYS A 37 -7.06 -14.89 8.40
C CYS A 37 -7.03 -14.10 7.10
N ARG A 38 -8.21 -13.89 6.50
CA ARG A 38 -8.36 -13.03 5.32
C ARG A 38 -7.68 -11.68 5.57
N PRO A 39 -6.71 -11.27 4.74
CA PRO A 39 -6.02 -10.00 4.91
C PRO A 39 -6.97 -8.82 4.74
N THR A 40 -6.62 -7.69 5.33
CA THR A 40 -7.23 -6.40 5.05
C THR A 40 -6.87 -5.94 3.64
N TRP A 41 -7.61 -4.98 3.09
CA TRP A 41 -7.21 -4.35 1.84
C TRP A 41 -5.88 -3.60 1.98
N ALA A 42 -5.66 -2.93 3.12
CA ALA A 42 -4.38 -2.29 3.42
C ALA A 42 -3.21 -3.28 3.33
N LYS A 43 -3.34 -4.46 3.94
CA LYS A 43 -2.32 -5.52 3.85
C LYS A 43 -2.14 -6.01 2.42
N SER A 44 -3.22 -6.28 1.70
CA SER A 44 -3.17 -6.80 0.34
C SER A 44 -2.48 -5.84 -0.62
N TRP A 45 -2.84 -4.55 -0.57
CA TRP A 45 -2.24 -3.55 -1.45
C TRP A 45 -0.83 -3.16 -1.06
N MET A 46 -0.50 -3.19 0.25
CA MET A 46 0.88 -3.00 0.68
C MET A 46 1.79 -4.15 0.22
N ASP A 47 1.32 -5.39 0.26
CA ASP A 47 2.07 -6.54 -0.29
C ASP A 47 2.29 -6.40 -1.79
N VAL A 48 1.29 -5.95 -2.55
CA VAL A 48 1.45 -5.65 -3.98
C VAL A 48 2.51 -4.56 -4.18
N ALA A 49 2.47 -3.47 -3.42
CA ALA A 49 3.47 -2.42 -3.50
C ALA A 49 4.89 -2.95 -3.19
N GLN A 50 5.03 -3.82 -2.18
CA GLN A 50 6.30 -4.46 -1.84
C GLN A 50 6.81 -5.36 -2.97
N ILE A 51 5.95 -6.21 -3.56
CA ILE A 51 6.31 -7.06 -4.70
C ILE A 51 6.76 -6.20 -5.89
N VAL A 52 6.02 -5.13 -6.18
CA VAL A 52 6.35 -4.20 -7.28
C VAL A 52 7.70 -3.51 -7.03
N SER A 53 8.03 -3.18 -5.77
CA SER A 53 9.31 -2.57 -5.41
C SER A 53 10.52 -3.43 -5.82
N LEU A 54 10.39 -4.75 -5.85
CA LEU A 54 11.45 -5.68 -6.25
C LEU A 54 11.86 -5.52 -7.72
N ARG A 55 11.05 -4.86 -8.53
CA ARG A 55 11.38 -4.49 -9.92
C ARG A 55 12.37 -3.34 -10.01
N SER A 56 12.58 -2.59 -8.93
CA SER A 56 13.53 -1.49 -8.90
C SER A 56 14.97 -1.98 -9.01
N TYR A 57 15.76 -1.30 -9.83
CA TYR A 57 17.21 -1.49 -9.91
C TYR A 57 17.98 -0.67 -8.87
N ASP A 58 17.29 0.15 -8.06
CA ASP A 58 17.94 0.91 -6.99
C ASP A 58 18.44 -0.06 -5.92
N ARG A 59 19.76 -0.09 -5.74
CA ARG A 59 20.41 -0.94 -4.75
C ARG A 59 20.33 -0.41 -3.32
N ARG A 60 20.00 0.88 -3.17
CA ARG A 60 19.92 1.55 -1.86
C ARG A 60 18.52 1.53 -1.29
N LEU A 61 17.52 1.85 -2.10
CA LEU A 61 16.14 1.95 -1.66
C LEU A 61 15.18 1.56 -2.79
N ARG A 62 14.59 0.40 -2.68
CA ARG A 62 13.55 -0.06 -3.61
C ARG A 62 12.19 0.38 -3.12
N VAL A 63 11.56 1.25 -3.88
CA VAL A 63 10.23 1.78 -3.58
C VAL A 63 9.24 1.24 -4.60
N GLY A 64 8.08 0.82 -4.11
CA GLY A 64 6.95 0.39 -4.93
C GLY A 64 5.68 1.11 -4.53
N THR A 65 4.83 1.35 -5.51
CA THR A 65 3.56 2.06 -5.37
C THR A 65 2.47 1.32 -6.13
N VAL A 66 1.28 1.23 -5.56
CA VAL A 66 0.05 0.82 -6.25
C VAL A 66 -1.03 1.87 -6.05
N ILE A 67 -1.73 2.22 -7.13
CA ILE A 67 -2.92 3.07 -7.12
C ILE A 67 -4.12 2.18 -7.41
N VAL A 68 -5.14 2.28 -6.56
CA VAL A 68 -6.36 1.49 -6.65
C VAL A 68 -7.60 2.38 -6.61
N SER A 69 -8.75 1.87 -7.04
CA SER A 69 -10.04 2.52 -6.82
C SER A 69 -10.35 2.63 -5.33
N ALA A 70 -11.12 3.65 -4.92
CA ALA A 70 -11.43 3.87 -3.50
C ALA A 70 -12.24 2.73 -2.85
N ASP A 71 -12.94 1.93 -3.66
CA ASP A 71 -13.63 0.71 -3.22
C ASP A 71 -12.70 -0.52 -3.12
N ASN A 72 -11.41 -0.35 -3.40
CA ASN A 72 -10.37 -1.36 -3.38
C ASN A 72 -10.55 -2.53 -4.37
N THR A 73 -11.44 -2.42 -5.36
CA THR A 73 -11.76 -3.54 -6.26
C THR A 73 -10.92 -3.56 -7.54
N GLN A 74 -10.24 -2.46 -7.89
CA GLN A 74 -9.50 -2.32 -9.14
C GLN A 74 -8.11 -1.75 -8.91
N VAL A 75 -7.10 -2.39 -9.47
CA VAL A 75 -5.76 -1.80 -9.63
C VAL A 75 -5.77 -0.89 -10.85
N LEU A 76 -5.50 0.39 -10.64
CA LEU A 76 -5.48 1.41 -11.69
C LEU A 76 -4.08 1.61 -12.26
N SER A 77 -3.05 1.51 -11.41
CA SER A 77 -1.66 1.64 -11.83
C SER A 77 -0.71 1.08 -10.80
N VAL A 78 0.49 0.73 -11.25
CA VAL A 78 1.63 0.36 -10.39
C VAL A 78 2.89 1.10 -10.83
N GLY A 79 3.76 1.42 -9.87
CA GLY A 79 5.04 2.08 -10.13
C GLY A 79 6.13 1.56 -9.20
N TYR A 80 7.36 1.65 -9.64
CA TYR A 80 8.57 1.45 -8.83
C TYR A 80 9.61 2.49 -9.23
N ASN A 81 10.53 2.82 -8.32
CA ASN A 81 11.56 3.80 -8.62
C ASN A 81 12.58 3.23 -9.62
N GLY A 82 12.96 4.03 -10.60
CA GLY A 82 13.87 3.60 -11.66
C GLY A 82 14.04 4.67 -12.73
N ASN A 83 14.90 4.40 -13.71
CA ASN A 83 15.13 5.33 -14.80
C ASN A 83 13.97 5.33 -15.81
N PHE A 84 13.99 6.27 -16.75
CA PHE A 84 13.03 6.32 -17.85
C PHE A 84 13.15 5.07 -18.76
N ARG A 85 12.10 4.83 -19.53
CA ARG A 85 12.05 3.70 -20.48
C ARG A 85 13.27 3.76 -21.41
N VAL A 86 13.97 2.63 -21.54
CA VAL A 86 15.21 2.47 -22.29
C VAL A 86 16.44 3.21 -21.71
N GLY A 87 16.31 3.87 -20.57
CA GLY A 87 17.44 4.50 -19.88
C GLY A 87 18.36 3.49 -19.18
N PRO A 88 19.57 3.90 -18.82
CA PRO A 88 20.52 3.01 -18.13
C PRO A 88 20.02 2.71 -16.71
N HIS A 89 20.25 1.48 -16.23
CA HIS A 89 19.89 1.08 -14.87
C HIS A 89 21.00 1.44 -13.85
N GLN A 90 21.47 2.69 -13.91
CA GLN A 90 22.56 3.19 -13.10
C GLN A 90 22.15 4.50 -12.41
N HIS A 91 22.66 4.71 -11.19
CA HIS A 91 22.50 5.98 -10.49
C HIS A 91 23.30 7.08 -11.18
N GLU A 92 22.71 8.27 -11.31
CA GLU A 92 23.44 9.47 -11.75
C GLU A 92 24.40 9.96 -10.67
N SER A 93 24.03 9.76 -9.40
CA SER A 93 24.85 10.09 -8.24
C SER A 93 24.65 9.11 -7.10
N LEU A 94 25.70 8.85 -6.33
CA LEU A 94 25.65 8.07 -5.10
C LEU A 94 25.23 8.90 -3.87
N GLU A 95 25.09 10.23 -4.01
CA GLU A 95 24.59 11.07 -2.93
C GLU A 95 23.14 10.76 -2.60
N PRO A 96 22.76 10.77 -1.31
CA PRO A 96 21.38 10.57 -0.90
C PRO A 96 20.41 11.56 -1.56
N GLY A 97 19.33 11.07 -2.16
CA GLY A 97 18.33 11.88 -2.84
C GLY A 97 18.69 12.34 -4.26
N LYS A 98 19.89 11.98 -4.77
CA LYS A 98 20.37 12.38 -6.10
C LYS A 98 20.61 11.18 -7.02
N SER A 99 19.78 10.15 -6.91
CA SER A 99 19.93 8.95 -7.76
C SER A 99 19.64 9.20 -9.25
N GLY A 100 18.93 10.27 -9.57
CA GLY A 100 18.40 10.53 -10.92
C GLY A 100 17.21 9.64 -11.30
N PHE A 101 16.85 8.67 -10.46
CA PHE A 101 15.71 7.81 -10.73
C PHE A 101 14.38 8.54 -10.54
N ILE A 102 13.45 8.28 -11.45
CA ILE A 102 12.06 8.67 -11.32
C ILE A 102 11.48 7.91 -10.12
N HIS A 103 10.80 8.62 -9.22
CA HIS A 103 10.21 8.02 -8.03
C HIS A 103 9.05 7.09 -8.39
N ALA A 104 8.76 6.14 -7.51
CA ALA A 104 7.71 5.13 -7.71
C ALA A 104 6.33 5.76 -7.90
N GLU A 105 6.04 6.83 -7.13
CA GLU A 105 4.79 7.59 -7.22
C GLU A 105 4.61 8.19 -8.60
N VAL A 106 5.64 8.87 -9.12
CA VAL A 106 5.62 9.48 -10.46
C VAL A 106 5.39 8.41 -11.51
N ASN A 107 6.13 7.28 -11.44
CA ASN A 107 5.98 6.17 -12.37
C ASN A 107 4.60 5.50 -12.31
N ALA A 108 3.91 5.53 -11.17
CA ALA A 108 2.53 5.08 -11.06
C ALA A 108 1.56 6.11 -11.65
N LEU A 109 1.72 7.40 -11.28
CA LEU A 109 0.84 8.47 -11.71
C LEU A 109 0.82 8.66 -13.23
N VAL A 110 1.98 8.66 -13.89
CA VAL A 110 2.03 8.84 -15.37
C VAL A 110 1.39 7.69 -16.16
N LYS A 111 1.19 6.53 -15.54
CA LYS A 111 0.51 5.38 -16.14
C LYS A 111 -0.97 5.29 -15.75
N CYS A 112 -1.38 6.08 -14.76
CA CYS A 112 -2.76 6.06 -14.27
C CYS A 112 -3.70 6.62 -15.35
N ASN A 113 -4.85 5.99 -15.52
CA ASN A 113 -5.86 6.51 -16.43
C ASN A 113 -6.51 7.78 -15.84
N TYR A 114 -6.19 8.93 -16.42
CA TYR A 114 -6.78 10.22 -16.02
C TYR A 114 -8.27 10.36 -16.36
N GLY A 115 -8.83 9.50 -17.22
CA GLY A 115 -10.27 9.40 -17.44
C GLY A 115 -11.06 8.74 -16.29
N PHE A 116 -10.35 8.23 -15.29
CA PHE A 116 -10.99 7.67 -14.09
C PHE A 116 -11.22 8.80 -13.07
N HIS A 117 -12.39 9.42 -13.14
CA HIS A 117 -12.77 10.59 -12.33
C HIS A 117 -13.31 10.24 -10.92
N LYS A 118 -13.07 9.04 -10.41
CA LYS A 118 -13.45 8.65 -9.05
C LYS A 118 -12.26 8.79 -8.11
N PRO A 119 -12.50 8.97 -6.80
CA PRO A 119 -11.46 8.96 -5.80
C PRO A 119 -10.59 7.70 -5.89
N LYS A 120 -9.30 7.86 -5.61
CA LYS A 120 -8.30 6.80 -5.67
C LYS A 120 -7.57 6.68 -4.34
N HIS A 121 -7.12 5.49 -4.01
CA HIS A 121 -6.20 5.25 -2.89
C HIS A 121 -4.81 4.90 -3.44
N MET A 122 -3.78 5.39 -2.77
CA MET A 122 -2.38 5.09 -3.08
C MET A 122 -1.74 4.37 -1.91
N TYR A 123 -1.12 3.24 -2.19
CA TYR A 123 -0.29 2.50 -1.24
C TYR A 123 1.15 2.53 -1.71
N ILE A 124 2.06 2.88 -0.80
CA ILE A 124 3.48 3.06 -1.12
C ILE A 124 4.35 2.49 -0.01
N THR A 125 5.43 1.83 -0.38
CA THR A 125 6.34 1.20 0.60
C THR A 125 7.07 2.20 1.50
N HIS A 126 7.34 3.43 1.02
CA HIS A 126 7.97 4.51 1.78
C HIS A 126 7.22 5.81 1.55
N SER A 127 7.08 6.64 2.60
CA SER A 127 6.37 7.92 2.50
C SER A 127 6.96 8.84 1.42
N PRO A 128 6.10 9.63 0.72
CA PRO A 128 6.51 10.43 -0.42
C PRO A 128 7.38 11.62 0.00
N CYS A 129 8.29 12.03 -0.89
CA CYS A 129 8.96 13.32 -0.76
C CYS A 129 8.00 14.48 -1.10
N LYS A 130 8.40 15.71 -0.77
CA LYS A 130 7.58 16.91 -0.99
C LYS A 130 7.13 17.11 -2.44
N ASP A 131 7.98 16.79 -3.42
CA ASP A 131 7.63 16.98 -4.83
C ASP A 131 6.65 15.90 -5.32
N CYS A 132 6.81 14.65 -4.88
CA CYS A 132 5.81 13.62 -5.13
C CYS A 132 4.46 13.94 -4.47
N ALA A 133 4.47 14.52 -3.25
CA ALA A 133 3.25 14.95 -2.57
C ALA A 133 2.44 15.97 -3.39
N LYS A 134 3.12 16.94 -4.03
CA LYS A 134 2.45 17.90 -4.93
C LYS A 134 1.76 17.22 -6.12
N LEU A 135 2.40 16.19 -6.69
CA LEU A 135 1.80 15.43 -7.79
C LEU A 135 0.62 14.58 -7.33
N ILE A 136 0.72 13.99 -6.15
CA ILE A 136 -0.35 13.21 -5.52
C ILE A 136 -1.60 14.07 -5.31
N LEU A 137 -1.44 15.31 -4.82
CA LEU A 137 -2.55 16.27 -4.63
C LEU A 137 -3.27 16.61 -5.95
N ASN A 138 -2.54 16.64 -7.08
CA ASN A 138 -3.13 16.93 -8.40
C ASN A 138 -3.75 15.71 -9.08
N ALA A 139 -3.68 14.52 -8.47
CA ALA A 139 -4.07 13.26 -9.12
C ALA A 139 -5.36 12.64 -8.56
N ASP A 140 -6.17 13.40 -7.81
CA ASP A 140 -7.41 12.94 -7.16
C ASP A 140 -7.19 11.72 -6.26
N ILE A 141 -6.04 11.66 -5.59
CA ILE A 141 -5.79 10.68 -4.54
C ILE A 141 -6.51 11.16 -3.27
N ALA A 142 -7.44 10.34 -2.76
CA ALA A 142 -8.21 10.65 -1.55
C ALA A 142 -7.55 10.10 -0.28
N ARG A 143 -6.78 9.02 -0.39
CA ARG A 143 -6.09 8.38 0.72
C ARG A 143 -4.70 7.93 0.28
N LEU A 144 -3.70 8.18 1.12
CA LEU A 144 -2.36 7.64 1.00
C LEU A 144 -2.06 6.72 2.19
N VAL A 145 -1.58 5.51 1.92
CA VAL A 145 -1.07 4.58 2.94
C VAL A 145 0.41 4.30 2.66
N TYR A 146 1.27 4.55 3.64
CA TYR A 146 2.71 4.30 3.51
C TYR A 146 3.19 3.20 4.49
N GLY A 147 4.17 2.41 4.05
CA GLY A 147 4.77 1.37 4.89
C GLY A 147 5.78 1.93 5.87
N VAL A 148 6.86 2.53 5.36
CA VAL A 148 7.95 3.08 6.17
C VAL A 148 7.98 4.59 6.05
N LYS A 149 8.05 5.28 7.18
CA LYS A 149 8.25 6.74 7.17
C LYS A 149 9.66 7.07 6.69
N TYR A 150 9.76 7.86 5.63
CA TYR A 150 11.03 8.38 5.16
C TYR A 150 11.58 9.42 6.15
N ARG A 151 12.90 9.64 6.16
CA ARG A 151 13.58 10.57 7.07
C ARG A 151 13.05 12.01 7.04
N ASP A 152 12.53 12.45 5.88
CA ASP A 152 11.95 13.77 5.68
C ASP A 152 10.42 13.66 5.67
N SER A 153 9.74 14.31 6.61
CA SER A 153 8.27 14.30 6.73
C SER A 153 7.59 15.35 5.85
N ALA A 154 8.33 16.24 5.18
CA ALA A 154 7.76 17.37 4.44
C ALA A 154 6.70 16.97 3.37
N GLY A 155 6.77 15.76 2.84
CA GLY A 155 5.74 15.22 1.94
C GLY A 155 4.45 14.89 2.67
N ILE A 156 4.54 14.19 3.82
CA ILE A 156 3.39 13.87 4.68
C ILE A 156 2.73 15.17 5.16
N ASP A 157 3.53 16.07 5.76
CA ASP A 157 3.05 17.33 6.34
C ASP A 157 2.28 18.17 5.30
N LEU A 158 2.76 18.19 4.04
CA LEU A 158 2.08 18.88 2.95
C LEU A 158 0.74 18.22 2.63
N LEU A 159 0.67 16.89 2.49
CA LEU A 159 -0.55 16.16 2.17
C LEU A 159 -1.63 16.38 3.25
N GLU A 160 -1.26 16.23 4.52
CA GLU A 160 -2.14 16.43 5.66
C GLU A 160 -2.64 17.87 5.75
N SER A 161 -1.76 18.87 5.53
CA SER A 161 -2.15 20.29 5.52
C SER A 161 -3.17 20.63 4.44
N CYS A 162 -3.20 19.86 3.36
CA CYS A 162 -4.17 19.98 2.28
C CYS A 162 -5.42 19.11 2.46
N GLY A 163 -5.55 18.43 3.62
CA GLY A 163 -6.74 17.62 3.96
C GLY A 163 -6.78 16.23 3.33
N LEU A 164 -5.65 15.74 2.76
CA LEU A 164 -5.58 14.38 2.27
C LEU A 164 -5.43 13.42 3.45
N GLU A 165 -6.17 12.32 3.44
CA GLU A 165 -6.05 11.28 4.47
C GLU A 165 -4.75 10.50 4.28
N VAL A 166 -3.82 10.66 5.23
CA VAL A 166 -2.50 10.00 5.23
C VAL A 166 -2.42 9.06 6.42
N LEU A 167 -2.16 7.79 6.18
CA LEU A 167 -2.08 6.76 7.22
C LEU A 167 -0.78 5.96 7.06
N SER A 168 -0.19 5.57 8.19
CA SER A 168 0.76 4.47 8.18
C SER A 168 0.06 3.16 7.85
N PHE A 169 0.80 2.15 7.43
CA PHE A 169 0.24 0.83 7.17
C PHE A 169 -0.44 0.25 8.41
N GLU A 170 0.18 0.42 9.58
CA GLU A 170 -0.33 -0.06 10.87
C GLU A 170 -1.68 0.59 11.21
N GLU A 171 -1.82 1.90 11.00
CA GLU A 171 -3.06 2.63 11.24
C GLU A 171 -4.17 2.19 10.27
N ALA A 172 -3.86 2.06 8.98
CA ALA A 172 -4.81 1.62 7.96
C ALA A 172 -5.29 0.18 8.21
N ASP A 173 -4.37 -0.74 8.54
CA ASP A 173 -4.70 -2.13 8.84
C ASP A 173 -5.56 -2.25 10.10
N ALA A 174 -5.23 -1.49 11.16
CA ALA A 174 -6.00 -1.46 12.40
C ALA A 174 -7.41 -0.88 12.18
N LEU A 175 -7.54 0.20 11.43
CA LEU A 175 -8.83 0.83 11.11
C LEU A 175 -9.75 -0.14 10.35
N GLU A 176 -9.23 -0.82 9.34
CA GLU A 176 -10.02 -1.80 8.57
C GLU A 176 -10.45 -3.01 9.41
N ARG A 177 -9.60 -3.47 10.35
CA ARG A 177 -9.96 -4.56 11.27
C ARG A 177 -11.06 -4.15 12.22
N GLN A 178 -11.01 -2.93 12.76
CA GLN A 178 -12.06 -2.40 13.64
C GLN A 178 -13.39 -2.27 12.90
N THR A 179 -13.39 -1.70 11.69
CA THR A 179 -14.62 -1.52 10.90
C THR A 179 -15.33 -2.84 10.61
N LYS A 180 -14.58 -3.93 10.35
CA LYS A 180 -15.16 -5.27 10.16
C LYS A 180 -15.85 -5.83 11.42
N LEU A 181 -15.42 -5.45 12.62
CA LEU A 181 -16.04 -5.89 13.88
C LEU A 181 -17.41 -5.27 14.13
N TYR A 182 -17.72 -4.12 13.52
CA TYR A 182 -19.01 -3.42 13.70
C TYR A 182 -20.04 -3.72 12.59
N LEU A 183 -19.64 -4.41 11.52
CA LEU A 183 -20.53 -4.71 10.39
C LEU A 183 -21.02 -6.18 10.40
N ASN A 184 -20.65 -6.96 11.41
CA ASN A 184 -21.15 -8.29 11.72
C ASN A 184 -21.83 -8.28 13.09
#